data_3fce642e9f4a9fe0746b31e74593927c
#
_entry.id   3fce642e9f4a9fe0746b31e74593927c
#
_cell.length_a   1.000
_cell.length_b   1.000
_cell.length_c   1.000
_cell.angle_alpha   90.00
_cell.angle_beta   90.00
_cell.angle_gamma   90.00
#
_symmetry.space_group_name_H-M   'P 1'
#
loop_
_entity.id
_entity.type
_entity.pdbx_description
1 polymer ?
#
loop_
_entity_poly.entity_id
_entity_poly.type
_entity_poly.pdbx_seq_one_letter_code
_entity_poly.pdbx_strand_id
1 'polypeptide(L)'
;MTPQKELKVISGNANLSLATSIARRMSMHRGMSVNLVEARVERFNDQEIFVEVFENVRGEDMYVIQPTSNPANDNLMELLIMVDALRRSSASRITAVIPYFGYARQDRRAKARTPITAKLVANMIETAGIDRVLTLDLHAAQIQGFFDIPVDNLYASPVF
;
A
#
# COMPACT_ATOMS: atom_id res chain seq x y z
N MET A 1 15.75 -17.93 20.78
CA MET A 1 14.59 -17.00 20.69
C MET A 1 14.55 -16.43 19.30
N THR A 2 13.52 -16.73 18.53
CA THR A 2 13.28 -16.04 17.26
C THR A 2 12.97 -14.58 17.61
N PRO A 3 13.67 -13.59 17.05
CA PRO A 3 13.36 -12.19 17.33
C PRO A 3 11.89 -11.96 16.93
N GLN A 4 11.14 -11.38 17.85
CA GLN A 4 9.75 -11.04 17.59
C GLN A 4 9.74 -9.99 16.47
N LYS A 5 9.12 -10.33 15.35
CA LYS A 5 8.99 -9.38 14.23
C LYS A 5 8.23 -8.15 14.72
N GLU A 6 8.82 -7.00 14.53
CA GLU A 6 8.18 -5.74 14.84
C GLU A 6 7.28 -5.32 13.67
N LEU A 7 6.09 -4.84 13.99
CA LEU A 7 5.21 -4.23 13.02
C LEU A 7 5.62 -2.78 12.84
N LYS A 8 5.95 -2.40 11.61
CA LYS A 8 6.31 -1.03 11.24
C LYS A 8 5.38 -0.48 10.18
N VAL A 9 5.12 0.80 10.25
CA VAL A 9 4.22 1.52 9.34
C VAL A 9 5.00 2.58 8.58
N ILE A 10 4.88 2.59 7.27
CA ILE A 10 5.46 3.60 6.39
C ILE A 10 4.37 4.21 5.52
N SER A 11 4.46 5.47 5.20
CA SER A 11 3.48 6.19 4.39
C SER A 11 4.10 6.76 3.13
N GLY A 12 3.36 6.67 2.02
CA GLY A 12 3.58 7.55 0.88
C GLY A 12 2.99 8.93 1.10
N ASN A 13 3.06 9.76 0.08
CA ASN A 13 2.64 11.18 0.15
C ASN A 13 1.15 11.41 -0.09
N ALA A 14 0.40 10.39 -0.55
CA ALA A 14 -0.99 10.59 -0.98
C ALA A 14 -1.91 11.07 0.14
N ASN A 15 -1.71 10.57 1.37
CA ASN A 15 -2.49 10.99 2.54
C ASN A 15 -1.72 10.78 3.85
N LEU A 16 -0.74 11.62 4.10
CA LEU A 16 0.10 11.56 5.29
C LEU A 16 -0.72 11.77 6.58
N SER A 17 -1.74 12.62 6.53
CA SER A 17 -2.63 12.86 7.67
C SER A 17 -3.36 11.58 8.11
N LEU A 18 -3.89 10.80 7.17
CA LEU A 18 -4.51 9.51 7.44
C LEU A 18 -3.49 8.52 8.04
N ALA A 19 -2.31 8.42 7.44
CA ALA A 19 -1.27 7.51 7.93
C ALA A 19 -0.84 7.86 9.36
N THR A 20 -0.66 9.14 9.66
CA THR A 20 -0.35 9.61 11.01
C THR A 20 -1.46 9.28 12.01
N SER A 21 -2.71 9.44 11.61
CA SER A 21 -3.87 9.10 12.44
C SER A 21 -3.95 7.60 12.69
N ILE A 22 -3.66 6.77 11.70
CA ILE A 22 -3.59 5.31 11.84
C ILE A 22 -2.50 4.92 12.85
N ALA A 23 -1.28 5.42 12.68
CA ALA A 23 -0.16 5.14 13.58
C ALA A 23 -0.49 5.53 15.04
N ARG A 24 -1.11 6.70 15.23
CA ARG A 24 -1.57 7.14 16.55
C ARG A 24 -2.62 6.19 17.15
N ARG A 25 -3.61 5.78 16.37
CA ARG A 25 -4.64 4.82 16.82
C ARG A 25 -4.04 3.47 17.16
N MET A 26 -3.08 3.00 16.36
CA MET A 26 -2.36 1.76 16.65
C MET A 26 -1.58 1.85 17.96
N SER A 27 -0.91 2.98 18.22
CA SER A 27 -0.19 3.22 19.47
C SER A 27 -1.13 3.11 20.68
N MET A 28 -2.29 3.76 20.60
CA MET A 28 -3.30 3.71 21.67
C MET A 28 -3.82 2.29 21.90
N HIS A 29 -4.09 1.57 20.84
CA HIS A 29 -4.69 0.23 20.93
C HIS A 29 -3.69 -0.83 21.42
N ARG A 30 -2.43 -0.69 21.06
CA ARG A 30 -1.37 -1.63 21.45
C ARG A 30 -0.71 -1.27 22.79
N GLY A 31 -0.94 -0.09 23.33
CA GLY A 31 -0.29 0.39 24.55
C GLY A 31 1.23 0.62 24.37
N MET A 32 1.69 0.77 23.14
CA MET A 32 3.09 1.03 22.80
C MET A 32 3.18 2.01 21.64
N SER A 33 4.25 2.78 21.57
CA SER A 33 4.43 3.76 20.48
C SER A 33 4.59 3.08 19.13
N VAL A 34 3.76 3.47 18.18
CA VAL A 34 3.88 3.13 16.76
C VAL A 34 4.07 4.43 16.00
N ASN A 35 5.25 4.65 15.46
CA ASN A 35 5.57 5.82 14.66
C ASN A 35 5.66 5.42 13.19
N LEU A 36 5.47 6.41 12.31
CA LEU A 36 5.77 6.20 10.90
C LEU A 36 7.28 6.04 10.73
N VAL A 37 7.69 5.04 9.94
CA VAL A 37 9.09 4.85 9.55
C VAL A 37 9.57 6.09 8.82
N GLU A 38 10.71 6.60 9.22
CA GLU A 38 11.32 7.76 8.59
C GLU A 38 11.82 7.39 7.19
N ALA A 39 11.29 8.10 6.20
CA ALA A 39 11.61 7.89 4.80
C ALA A 39 11.51 9.19 4.03
N ARG A 40 12.27 9.28 2.95
CA ARG A 40 12.19 10.35 1.98
C ARG A 40 11.50 9.82 0.72
N VAL A 41 10.39 10.42 0.37
CA VAL A 41 9.63 10.13 -0.85
C VAL A 41 9.47 11.44 -1.61
N GLU A 42 10.21 11.61 -2.67
CA GLU A 42 10.30 12.86 -3.42
C GLU A 42 10.35 12.60 -4.93
N ARG A 43 10.38 13.66 -5.69
CA ARG A 43 10.50 13.61 -7.15
C ARG A 43 11.73 14.36 -7.61
N PHE A 44 12.39 13.81 -8.61
CA PHE A 44 13.38 14.53 -9.38
C PHE A 44 12.73 15.59 -10.29
N ASN A 45 13.54 16.45 -10.91
CA ASN A 45 13.04 17.50 -11.78
C ASN A 45 12.27 16.99 -13.00
N ASP A 46 12.56 15.78 -13.44
CA ASP A 46 11.88 15.07 -14.53
C ASP A 46 10.62 14.30 -14.08
N GLN A 47 10.24 14.44 -12.81
CA GLN A 47 9.10 13.81 -12.14
C GLN A 47 9.28 12.33 -11.80
N GLU A 48 10.45 11.74 -12.02
CA GLU A 48 10.75 10.41 -11.51
C GLU A 48 10.69 10.39 -9.97
N ILE A 49 10.10 9.34 -9.42
CA ILE A 49 9.93 9.18 -7.98
C ILE A 49 11.17 8.52 -7.38
N PHE A 50 11.66 9.09 -6.30
CA PHE A 50 12.77 8.57 -5.50
C PHE A 50 12.31 8.26 -4.08
N VAL A 51 12.71 7.08 -3.58
CA VAL A 51 12.41 6.65 -2.21
C VAL A 51 13.68 6.25 -1.50
N GLU A 52 13.86 6.73 -0.28
CA GLU A 52 14.93 6.32 0.63
C GLU A 52 14.35 6.07 2.02
N VAL A 53 14.60 4.89 2.56
CA VAL A 53 14.16 4.49 3.90
C VAL A 53 15.35 4.64 4.85
N PHE A 54 15.18 5.44 5.92
CA PHE A 54 16.29 5.75 6.85
C PHE A 54 16.40 4.77 8.01
N GLU A 55 15.35 4.01 8.29
CA GLU A 55 15.35 3.05 9.36
C GLU A 55 15.70 1.64 8.88
N ASN A 56 16.23 0.82 9.78
CA ASN A 56 16.41 -0.60 9.53
C ASN A 56 15.04 -1.31 9.53
N VAL A 57 14.71 -1.93 8.41
CA VAL A 57 13.46 -2.67 8.20
C VAL A 57 13.70 -4.16 7.94
N ARG A 58 14.94 -4.62 8.09
CA ARG A 58 15.32 -6.02 7.84
C ARG A 58 14.56 -6.96 8.77
N GLY A 59 13.85 -7.92 8.18
CA GLY A 59 13.11 -8.92 8.93
C GLY A 59 11.77 -8.44 9.52
N GLU A 60 11.43 -7.15 9.34
CA GLU A 60 10.23 -6.55 9.92
C GLU A 60 8.97 -6.82 9.09
N ASP A 61 7.82 -6.67 9.73
CA ASP A 61 6.49 -6.74 9.12
C ASP A 61 6.02 -5.33 8.76
N MET A 62 6.09 -5.00 7.48
CA MET A 62 5.89 -3.65 6.98
C MET A 62 4.46 -3.41 6.49
N TYR A 63 3.86 -2.32 6.93
CA TYR A 63 2.58 -1.80 6.43
C TYR A 63 2.80 -0.51 5.67
N VAL A 64 2.56 -0.53 4.37
CA VAL A 64 2.73 0.63 3.48
C VAL A 64 1.37 1.27 3.26
N ILE A 65 1.15 2.46 3.78
CA ILE A 65 -0.11 3.19 3.62
C ILE A 65 0.01 4.14 2.44
N GLN A 66 -0.71 3.84 1.37
CA GLN A 66 -0.76 4.67 0.18
C GLN A 66 -2.07 4.49 -0.58
N PRO A 67 -3.03 5.41 -0.44
CA PRO A 67 -4.16 5.47 -1.35
C PRO A 67 -3.69 5.72 -2.79
N THR A 68 -4.29 5.07 -3.75
CA THR A 68 -3.99 5.30 -5.17
C THR A 68 -5.08 6.13 -5.85
N SER A 69 -5.59 7.12 -5.12
CA SER A 69 -6.50 8.15 -5.59
C SER A 69 -5.75 9.18 -6.47
N ASN A 70 -6.46 10.21 -6.90
CA ASN A 70 -5.88 11.26 -7.75
C ASN A 70 -4.69 11.98 -7.06
N PRO A 71 -3.54 12.12 -7.75
CA PRO A 71 -3.18 11.61 -9.07
C PRO A 71 -2.82 10.12 -9.06
N ALA A 72 -3.69 9.29 -9.68
CA ALA A 72 -3.64 7.84 -9.52
C ALA A 72 -2.34 7.19 -10.00
N ASN A 73 -1.81 7.63 -11.16
CA ASN A 73 -0.58 7.07 -11.72
C ASN A 73 0.62 7.34 -10.82
N ASP A 74 0.72 8.56 -10.33
CA ASP A 74 1.81 8.98 -9.45
C ASP A 74 1.77 8.22 -8.11
N ASN A 75 0.59 8.13 -7.52
CA ASN A 75 0.41 7.46 -6.25
C ASN A 75 0.62 5.94 -6.36
N LEU A 76 0.24 5.34 -7.48
CA LEU A 76 0.52 3.93 -7.76
C LEU A 76 2.03 3.68 -7.92
N MET A 77 2.72 4.49 -8.72
CA MET A 77 4.17 4.36 -8.89
C MET A 77 4.91 4.56 -7.57
N GLU A 78 4.50 5.53 -6.77
CA GLU A 78 5.09 5.78 -5.46
C GLU A 78 4.95 4.54 -4.55
N LEU A 79 3.78 3.91 -4.52
CA LEU A 79 3.56 2.66 -3.80
C LEU A 79 4.51 1.56 -4.28
N LEU A 80 4.61 1.33 -5.58
CA LEU A 80 5.44 0.27 -6.15
C LEU A 80 6.93 0.48 -5.84
N ILE A 81 7.42 1.70 -5.94
CA ILE A 81 8.83 2.04 -5.66
C ILE A 81 9.13 1.91 -4.17
N MET A 82 8.23 2.32 -3.29
CA MET A 82 8.37 2.10 -1.84
C MET A 82 8.47 0.61 -1.51
N VAL A 83 7.63 -0.21 -2.13
CA VAL A 83 7.65 -1.67 -1.93
C VAL A 83 8.97 -2.27 -2.40
N ASP A 84 9.48 -1.85 -3.55
CA ASP A 84 10.79 -2.31 -4.04
C ASP A 84 11.92 -1.93 -3.07
N ALA A 85 11.91 -0.72 -2.55
CA ALA A 85 12.89 -0.28 -1.54
C ALA A 85 12.85 -1.17 -0.29
N LEU A 86 11.66 -1.50 0.21
CA LEU A 86 11.48 -2.38 1.37
C LEU A 86 11.93 -3.82 1.08
N ARG A 87 11.62 -4.36 -0.10
CA ARG A 87 12.08 -5.70 -0.51
C ARG A 87 13.59 -5.77 -0.59
N ARG A 88 14.23 -4.81 -1.20
CA ARG A 88 15.70 -4.73 -1.28
C ARG A 88 16.35 -4.51 0.09
N SER A 89 15.62 -3.93 1.02
CA SER A 89 16.04 -3.77 2.42
C SER A 89 15.74 -5.01 3.28
N SER A 90 15.30 -6.11 2.67
CA SER A 90 15.03 -7.40 3.32
C SER A 90 13.89 -7.36 4.34
N ALA A 91 12.86 -6.54 4.13
CA ALA A 91 11.63 -6.65 4.90
C ALA A 91 11.06 -8.08 4.80
N SER A 92 10.51 -8.59 5.90
CA SER A 92 10.03 -9.98 5.97
C SER A 92 8.70 -10.16 5.27
N ARG A 93 7.77 -9.25 5.48
CA ARG A 93 6.44 -9.23 4.86
C ARG A 93 6.03 -7.79 4.59
N ILE A 94 5.35 -7.56 3.47
CA ILE A 94 4.87 -6.24 3.09
C ILE A 94 3.37 -6.31 2.82
N THR A 95 2.60 -5.58 3.62
CA THR A 95 1.17 -5.38 3.43
C THR A 95 0.94 -3.99 2.84
N ALA A 96 0.32 -3.91 1.68
CA ALA A 96 -0.13 -2.64 1.12
C ALA A 96 -1.49 -2.27 1.70
N VAL A 97 -1.56 -1.13 2.36
CA VAL A 97 -2.80 -0.52 2.85
C VAL A 97 -3.21 0.54 1.87
N ILE A 98 -4.22 0.22 1.06
CA ILE A 98 -4.68 1.05 -0.07
C ILE A 98 -6.12 1.50 0.22
N PRO A 99 -6.34 2.56 0.99
CA PRO A 99 -7.68 3.00 1.40
C PRO A 99 -8.59 3.38 0.22
N TYR A 100 -8.01 3.81 -0.88
CA TYR A 100 -8.69 3.99 -2.15
C TYR A 100 -7.91 3.27 -3.25
N PHE A 101 -8.54 2.30 -3.88
CA PHE A 101 -7.94 1.50 -4.94
C PHE A 101 -8.22 2.12 -6.31
N GLY A 102 -7.26 2.83 -6.85
CA GLY A 102 -7.36 3.45 -8.17
C GLY A 102 -7.52 2.39 -9.28
N TYR A 103 -8.17 2.78 -10.38
CA TYR A 103 -8.50 1.91 -11.51
C TYR A 103 -9.53 0.81 -11.23
N ALA A 104 -10.06 0.70 -10.02
CA ALA A 104 -11.02 -0.34 -9.65
C ALA A 104 -12.29 -0.35 -10.53
N ARG A 105 -12.68 0.80 -11.09
CA ARG A 105 -13.82 0.91 -12.01
C ARG A 105 -13.60 0.24 -13.37
N GLN A 106 -12.33 -0.08 -13.72
CA GLN A 106 -11.97 -0.78 -14.94
C GLN A 106 -11.77 -2.28 -14.65
N ASP A 107 -12.77 -2.90 -14.09
CA ASP A 107 -12.76 -4.30 -13.62
C ASP A 107 -13.22 -5.31 -14.67
N ARG A 108 -13.69 -4.82 -15.83
CA ARG A 108 -14.18 -5.63 -16.95
C ARG A 108 -14.01 -4.91 -18.28
N ARG A 109 -14.07 -5.66 -19.35
CA ARG A 109 -14.11 -5.10 -20.69
C ARG A 109 -15.49 -4.51 -20.96
N ALA A 110 -15.58 -3.19 -20.98
CA ALA A 110 -16.85 -2.48 -21.27
C ALA A 110 -17.20 -2.49 -22.76
N LYS A 111 -16.19 -2.56 -23.63
CA LYS A 111 -16.31 -2.54 -25.10
C LYS A 111 -15.25 -3.45 -25.73
N ALA A 112 -15.38 -3.73 -27.01
CA ALA A 112 -14.34 -4.43 -27.77
C ALA A 112 -13.00 -3.63 -27.71
N ARG A 113 -11.90 -4.34 -27.57
CA ARG A 113 -10.53 -3.77 -27.57
C ARG A 113 -10.28 -2.76 -26.45
N THR A 114 -10.93 -2.93 -25.28
CA THR A 114 -10.65 -2.16 -24.07
C THR A 114 -9.90 -3.01 -23.02
N PRO A 115 -9.13 -2.39 -22.13
CA PRO A 115 -8.38 -3.11 -21.12
C PRO A 115 -9.26 -3.58 -19.94
N ILE A 116 -8.65 -4.40 -19.08
CA ILE A 116 -9.11 -4.65 -17.70
C ILE A 116 -8.02 -4.09 -16.78
N THR A 117 -8.01 -2.79 -16.60
CA THR A 117 -6.90 -2.10 -15.93
C THR A 117 -6.79 -2.47 -14.45
N ALA A 118 -7.90 -2.78 -13.78
CA ALA A 118 -7.88 -3.26 -12.40
C ALA A 118 -7.06 -4.55 -12.26
N LYS A 119 -7.14 -5.47 -13.24
CA LYS A 119 -6.31 -6.69 -13.26
C LYS A 119 -4.83 -6.37 -13.53
N LEU A 120 -4.54 -5.45 -14.44
CA LEU A 120 -3.17 -5.01 -14.69
C LEU A 120 -2.55 -4.42 -13.43
N VAL A 121 -3.26 -3.55 -12.72
CA VAL A 121 -2.80 -2.95 -11.46
C VAL A 121 -2.57 -4.01 -10.40
N ALA A 122 -3.47 -4.98 -10.26
CA ALA A 122 -3.29 -6.11 -9.32
C ALA A 122 -1.99 -6.87 -9.62
N ASN A 123 -1.73 -7.18 -10.89
CA ASN A 123 -0.50 -7.85 -11.31
C ASN A 123 0.76 -7.03 -10.99
N MET A 124 0.72 -5.71 -11.21
CA MET A 124 1.85 -4.82 -10.89
C MET A 124 2.14 -4.81 -9.38
N ILE A 125 1.11 -4.74 -8.57
CA ILE A 125 1.22 -4.76 -7.11
C ILE A 125 1.86 -6.07 -6.63
N GLU A 126 1.40 -7.21 -7.12
CA GLU A 126 1.99 -8.51 -6.78
C GLU A 126 3.43 -8.64 -7.25
N THR A 127 3.71 -8.22 -8.49
CA THR A 127 5.06 -8.28 -9.07
C THR A 127 6.06 -7.41 -8.30
N ALA A 128 5.62 -6.29 -7.75
CA ALA A 128 6.46 -5.44 -6.90
C ALA A 128 6.89 -6.14 -5.60
N GLY A 129 6.17 -7.17 -5.16
CA GLY A 129 6.52 -7.98 -4.01
C GLY A 129 5.66 -7.75 -2.78
N ILE A 130 4.44 -7.27 -2.95
CA ILE A 130 3.45 -7.17 -1.89
C ILE A 130 2.93 -8.56 -1.55
N ASP A 131 2.85 -8.88 -0.27
CA ASP A 131 2.40 -10.19 0.24
C ASP A 131 0.92 -10.19 0.61
N ARG A 132 0.34 -9.03 0.88
CA ARG A 132 -1.06 -8.85 1.28
C ARG A 132 -1.55 -7.46 0.93
N VAL A 133 -2.81 -7.36 0.55
CA VAL A 133 -3.49 -6.08 0.32
C VAL A 133 -4.60 -5.89 1.34
N LEU A 134 -4.65 -4.71 1.94
CA LEU A 134 -5.78 -4.24 2.75
C LEU A 134 -6.35 -3.01 2.06
N THR A 135 -7.62 -3.03 1.75
CA THR A 135 -8.30 -1.93 1.05
C THR A 135 -9.66 -1.66 1.66
N LEU A 136 -10.29 -0.57 1.24
CA LEU A 136 -11.57 -0.12 1.77
C LEU A 136 -12.55 0.08 0.62
N ASP A 137 -13.77 -0.46 0.78
CA ASP A 137 -14.89 -0.26 -0.14
C ASP A 137 -14.50 -0.42 -1.62
N LEU A 138 -13.98 -1.59 -1.99
CA LEU A 138 -13.69 -1.89 -3.40
C LEU A 138 -14.93 -1.65 -4.26
N HIS A 139 -14.71 -1.03 -5.42
CA HIS A 139 -15.77 -0.78 -6.40
C HIS A 139 -16.60 -2.02 -6.74
N ALA A 140 -15.94 -3.17 -6.81
CA ALA A 140 -16.58 -4.47 -7.01
C ALA A 140 -15.84 -5.53 -6.18
N ALA A 141 -16.55 -6.32 -5.40
CA ALA A 141 -15.96 -7.32 -4.51
C ALA A 141 -15.13 -8.37 -5.26
N GLN A 142 -15.50 -8.71 -6.49
CA GLN A 142 -14.79 -9.67 -7.33
C GLN A 142 -13.37 -9.24 -7.71
N ILE A 143 -12.99 -7.98 -7.54
CA ILE A 143 -11.60 -7.51 -7.76
C ILE A 143 -10.63 -8.24 -6.83
N GLN A 144 -11.05 -8.71 -5.67
CA GLN A 144 -10.25 -9.55 -4.80
C GLN A 144 -9.72 -10.81 -5.53
N GLY A 145 -10.51 -11.36 -6.45
CA GLY A 145 -10.13 -12.51 -7.28
C GLY A 145 -9.08 -12.19 -8.35
N PHE A 146 -8.74 -10.93 -8.57
CA PHE A 146 -7.65 -10.54 -9.47
C PHE A 146 -6.27 -10.74 -8.86
N PHE A 147 -6.20 -10.88 -7.54
CA PHE A 147 -4.99 -11.13 -6.78
C PHE A 147 -4.84 -12.62 -6.48
N ASP A 148 -3.61 -13.12 -6.55
CA ASP A 148 -3.23 -14.45 -6.04
C ASP A 148 -2.78 -14.38 -4.57
N ILE A 149 -2.56 -13.18 -4.05
CA ILE A 149 -2.25 -12.91 -2.64
C ILE A 149 -3.53 -12.59 -1.85
N PRO A 150 -3.51 -12.72 -0.51
CA PRO A 150 -4.64 -12.36 0.33
C PRO A 150 -5.04 -10.89 0.19
N VAL A 151 -6.33 -10.62 0.11
CA VAL A 151 -6.92 -9.29 0.08
C VAL A 151 -7.98 -9.17 1.15
N ASP A 152 -7.84 -8.17 2.02
CA ASP A 152 -8.86 -7.77 2.98
C ASP A 152 -9.59 -6.53 2.44
N ASN A 153 -10.83 -6.70 2.07
CA ASN A 153 -11.71 -5.59 1.69
C ASN A 153 -12.55 -5.20 2.91
N LEU A 154 -12.21 -4.09 3.53
CA LEU A 154 -12.97 -3.53 4.64
C LEU A 154 -14.11 -2.65 4.13
N TYR A 155 -15.12 -2.50 4.94
CA TYR A 155 -16.28 -1.64 4.64
C TYR A 155 -16.34 -0.48 5.63
N ALA A 156 -16.54 0.73 5.12
CA ALA A 156 -16.65 1.92 5.95
C ALA A 156 -18.03 2.09 6.58
N SER A 157 -19.03 1.36 6.09
CA SER A 157 -20.42 1.47 6.57
C SER A 157 -20.61 1.38 8.10
N PRO A 158 -19.82 0.60 8.87
CA PRO A 158 -19.94 0.61 10.33
C PRO A 158 -19.47 1.91 11.00
N VAL A 159 -18.81 2.81 10.25
CA VAL A 159 -18.26 4.08 10.76
C VAL A 159 -19.24 5.23 10.54
N PHE A 160 -20.21 5.07 9.66
CA PHE A 160 -21.28 6.02 9.33
C PHE A 160 -22.63 5.49 9.79
#